data_3d1bfceae39973491f1934d7d9c9990f
#
_entry.id   3d1bfceae39973491f1934d7d9c9990f
#
_cell.length_a   1.000
_cell.length_b   1.000
_cell.length_c   1.000
_cell.angle_alpha   90.00
_cell.angle_beta   90.00
_cell.angle_gamma   90.00
#
_symmetry.space_group_name_H-M   'P 1'
#
loop_
_entity.id
_entity.type
_entity.pdbx_description
1 polymer ?
#
loop_
_entity_poly.entity_id
_entity_poly.type
_entity_poly.pdbx_seq_one_letter_code
_entity_poly.pdbx_strand_id
1 'polypeptide(L)'
;MKKLIYLLLAMPLLFTSCSKDEGMASEETVQVSFSTELPKRIGTRAGTTDLNVNKVVCAVFEDGEEISSLREVITIQEGEDIVFAPRLIKGRTYDVVFWAMKDDNYNVDDMKTITRASVATATESDFDAFTESVEVEVTGSKSETVTLKRPLAQLNLGVTLDDWNAVASEETFGMKPTKMIITLTGKDTFNALTGATTGEDKEVIYTLDVSGEDLVAGDETYKSIAMCYVYPDAGQENIDITYTIYDQDYKVIRENVTIQNIPLENNYRTNVVGGLLTGTITYTITFEKDFNTTENNETIE
;
A
#
# COMPACT_ATOMS: atom_id res chain seq x y z
N MET A 1 28.20 69.87 61.44
CA MET A 1 27.29 68.83 61.33
C MET A 1 26.07 69.33 60.58
N LYS A 2 26.22 69.63 59.32
CA LYS A 2 25.15 70.23 58.51
C LYS A 2 24.81 69.22 57.38
N LYS A 3 23.61 68.70 57.38
CA LYS A 3 23.05 67.85 56.31
C LYS A 3 22.62 68.76 55.18
N LEU A 4 23.16 68.50 53.99
CA LEU A 4 22.72 69.13 52.76
C LEU A 4 21.88 68.11 51.97
N ILE A 5 20.60 68.42 51.76
CA ILE A 5 19.63 67.63 50.99
C ILE A 5 19.64 68.24 49.58
N TYR A 6 20.04 67.42 48.56
CA TYR A 6 19.83 67.77 47.16
C TYR A 6 18.59 67.10 46.66
N LEU A 7 17.62 67.89 46.32
CA LEU A 7 16.38 67.46 45.65
C LEU A 7 16.69 67.45 44.15
N LEU A 8 16.80 66.23 43.60
CA LEU A 8 16.97 66.06 42.15
C LEU A 8 15.57 65.85 41.52
N LEU A 9 15.16 66.83 40.70
CA LEU A 9 13.96 66.87 39.95
C LEU A 9 14.13 65.97 38.75
N ALA A 10 13.58 64.75 38.73
CA ALA A 10 13.55 63.80 37.57
C ALA A 10 12.34 64.12 36.67
N MET A 11 12.67 64.68 35.50
CA MET A 11 11.70 64.94 34.43
C MET A 11 11.47 63.64 33.64
N PRO A 12 10.26 63.11 33.48
CA PRO A 12 10.05 61.96 32.68
C PRO A 12 10.02 62.31 31.17
N LEU A 13 11.03 61.87 30.46
CA LEU A 13 11.03 61.82 28.97
C LEU A 13 10.02 60.77 28.49
N LEU A 14 8.90 61.23 28.03
CA LEU A 14 7.94 60.39 27.27
C LEU A 14 8.53 60.14 25.89
N PHE A 15 9.21 59.03 25.73
CA PHE A 15 9.48 58.49 24.39
C PHE A 15 8.17 57.80 23.91
N THR A 16 7.38 58.50 23.12
CA THR A 16 6.38 57.87 22.26
C THR A 16 7.12 57.19 21.13
N SER A 17 7.50 55.93 21.34
CA SER A 17 7.89 55.05 20.29
C SER A 17 6.64 54.58 19.58
N CYS A 18 6.27 55.24 18.47
CA CYS A 18 5.41 54.64 17.46
C CYS A 18 6.22 53.59 16.72
N SER A 19 6.32 52.40 17.27
CA SER A 19 6.57 51.23 16.42
C SER A 19 5.28 50.96 15.67
N LYS A 20 5.24 51.32 14.36
CA LYS A 20 4.37 50.61 13.42
C LYS A 20 4.86 49.16 13.41
N ASP A 21 4.36 48.37 14.31
CA ASP A 21 4.21 46.95 14.04
C ASP A 21 3.25 46.87 12.85
N GLU A 22 3.80 46.75 11.67
CA GLU A 22 3.07 46.11 10.56
C GLU A 22 2.81 44.72 11.09
N GLY A 23 1.63 44.52 11.72
CA GLY A 23 1.19 43.26 12.20
C GLY A 23 1.20 42.30 11.01
N MET A 24 2.18 41.38 10.98
CA MET A 24 1.98 40.13 10.29
C MET A 24 0.68 39.56 10.87
N ALA A 25 -0.39 39.63 10.10
CA ALA A 25 -1.61 38.97 10.44
C ALA A 25 -1.21 37.51 10.66
N SER A 26 -1.24 37.03 11.89
CA SER A 26 -0.97 35.63 12.18
C SER A 26 -2.02 34.84 11.39
N GLU A 27 -1.56 34.04 10.43
CA GLU A 27 -2.46 33.21 9.63
C GLU A 27 -3.31 32.36 10.57
N GLU A 28 -4.63 32.47 10.41
CA GLU A 28 -5.59 31.74 11.24
C GLU A 28 -5.46 30.25 10.91
N THR A 29 -5.05 29.42 11.88
CA THR A 29 -5.03 27.96 11.72
C THR A 29 -6.24 27.33 12.36
N VAL A 30 -6.83 26.36 11.68
CA VAL A 30 -7.97 25.58 12.15
C VAL A 30 -7.63 24.11 12.16
N GLN A 31 -8.31 23.32 13.00
CA GLN A 31 -8.17 21.87 13.03
C GLN A 31 -9.05 21.25 11.96
N VAL A 32 -8.45 20.41 11.12
CA VAL A 32 -9.15 19.52 10.19
C VAL A 32 -8.88 18.09 10.63
N SER A 33 -9.92 17.32 10.83
CA SER A 33 -9.83 15.95 11.34
C SER A 33 -10.22 14.95 10.25
N PHE A 34 -9.39 13.94 10.06
CA PHE A 34 -9.63 12.83 9.14
C PHE A 34 -9.74 11.54 9.94
N SER A 35 -10.89 10.87 9.81
CA SER A 35 -11.06 9.49 10.30
C SER A 35 -10.85 8.55 9.14
N THR A 36 -9.80 7.72 9.20
CA THR A 36 -9.49 6.80 8.11
C THR A 36 -10.11 5.44 8.35
N GLU A 37 -10.75 4.91 7.31
CA GLU A 37 -11.34 3.58 7.29
C GLU A 37 -10.52 2.68 6.35
N LEU A 38 -10.12 1.52 6.87
CA LEU A 38 -9.55 0.44 6.07
C LEU A 38 -10.68 -0.40 5.48
N PRO A 39 -10.51 -0.96 4.26
CA PRO A 39 -11.50 -1.84 3.68
C PRO A 39 -11.77 -3.04 4.60
N LYS A 40 -13.04 -3.36 4.83
CA LYS A 40 -13.40 -4.55 5.60
C LYS A 40 -13.14 -5.78 4.75
N ARG A 41 -12.24 -6.67 5.17
CA ARG A 41 -12.04 -7.96 4.54
C ARG A 41 -13.28 -8.81 4.79
N ILE A 42 -14.08 -9.08 3.75
CA ILE A 42 -15.13 -10.10 3.82
C ILE A 42 -14.41 -11.43 3.58
N GLY A 43 -14.07 -12.11 4.68
CA GLY A 43 -13.38 -13.39 4.61
C GLY A 43 -14.30 -14.48 4.07
N THR A 44 -13.86 -15.19 3.05
CA THR A 44 -14.45 -16.47 2.61
C THR A 44 -13.99 -17.65 3.49
N ARG A 45 -13.20 -17.40 4.54
CA ARG A 45 -12.84 -18.38 5.58
C ARG A 45 -13.02 -17.79 6.97
N ALA A 46 -13.69 -18.54 7.82
CA ALA A 46 -13.79 -18.24 9.25
C ALA A 46 -12.38 -18.16 9.84
N GLY A 47 -11.98 -16.96 10.27
CA GLY A 47 -10.88 -16.88 11.20
C GLY A 47 -9.93 -15.70 11.17
N THR A 48 -9.90 -14.79 10.18
CA THR A 48 -9.08 -13.59 10.34
C THR A 48 -9.70 -12.39 9.65
N THR A 49 -10.15 -11.45 10.46
CA THR A 49 -10.60 -10.11 10.05
C THR A 49 -9.43 -9.14 9.87
N ASP A 50 -8.20 -9.62 10.02
CA ASP A 50 -7.04 -8.75 10.13
C ASP A 50 -6.47 -8.44 8.75
N LEU A 51 -6.60 -7.18 8.37
CA LEU A 51 -5.75 -6.61 7.32
C LEU A 51 -4.31 -6.67 7.84
N ASN A 52 -3.39 -7.08 6.96
CA ASN A 52 -2.00 -7.23 7.36
C ASN A 52 -1.25 -5.88 7.37
N VAL A 53 -1.86 -4.88 8.02
CA VAL A 53 -1.30 -3.53 8.22
C VAL A 53 -1.42 -3.14 9.69
N ASN A 54 -0.44 -2.42 10.21
CA ASN A 54 -0.39 -2.04 11.63
C ASN A 54 -0.06 -0.56 11.85
N LYS A 55 0.17 0.21 10.78
CA LYS A 55 0.38 1.65 10.88
C LYS A 55 -0.12 2.41 9.65
N VAL A 56 -0.42 3.69 9.85
CA VAL A 56 -0.72 4.64 8.79
C VAL A 56 0.25 5.80 8.86
N VAL A 57 0.89 6.11 7.74
CA VAL A 57 1.66 7.35 7.57
C VAL A 57 0.75 8.39 6.96
N CYS A 58 0.64 9.55 7.62
CA CYS A 58 -0.16 10.69 7.19
C CYS A 58 0.79 11.83 6.82
N ALA A 59 0.61 12.42 5.64
CA ALA A 59 1.40 13.55 5.16
C ALA A 59 0.48 14.63 4.60
N VAL A 60 0.90 15.89 4.71
CA VAL A 60 0.18 17.07 4.19
C VAL A 60 1.05 17.75 3.17
N PHE A 61 0.49 18.05 2.01
CA PHE A 61 1.14 18.76 0.92
C PHE A 61 0.46 20.09 0.64
N GLU A 62 1.24 21.10 0.32
CA GLU A 62 0.80 22.39 -0.23
C GLU A 62 1.57 22.64 -1.52
N ASP A 63 0.86 22.88 -2.62
CA ASP A 63 1.45 23.08 -3.96
C ASP A 63 2.41 21.94 -4.38
N GLY A 64 2.10 20.69 -3.99
CA GLY A 64 2.88 19.50 -4.30
C GLY A 64 4.14 19.30 -3.45
N GLU A 65 4.38 20.14 -2.44
CA GLU A 65 5.50 20.02 -1.50
C GLU A 65 5.01 19.58 -0.10
N GLU A 66 5.69 18.60 0.48
CA GLU A 66 5.31 18.08 1.80
C GLU A 66 5.66 19.05 2.93
N ILE A 67 4.69 19.32 3.80
CA ILE A 67 4.88 20.06 5.04
C ILE A 67 5.35 19.08 6.12
N SER A 68 6.65 18.84 6.19
CA SER A 68 7.25 17.80 7.05
C SER A 68 6.90 17.91 8.53
N SER A 69 6.58 19.13 9.02
CA SER A 69 6.16 19.35 10.42
C SER A 69 4.75 18.83 10.73
N LEU A 70 3.97 18.50 9.71
CA LEU A 70 2.61 17.95 9.82
C LEU A 70 2.56 16.44 9.55
N ARG A 71 3.72 15.82 9.24
CA ARG A 71 3.80 14.37 9.05
C ARG A 71 3.59 13.64 10.38
N GLU A 72 2.75 12.60 10.34
CA GLU A 72 2.45 11.77 11.50
C GLU A 72 2.44 10.29 11.12
N VAL A 73 2.86 9.43 12.05
CA VAL A 73 2.73 7.98 11.92
C VAL A 73 1.82 7.48 13.04
N ILE A 74 0.69 6.92 12.66
CA ILE A 74 -0.32 6.42 13.58
C ILE A 74 -0.24 4.89 13.61
N THR A 75 -0.04 4.31 14.80
CA THR A 75 -0.14 2.86 15.01
C THR A 75 -1.60 2.46 15.06
N ILE A 76 -1.98 1.46 14.25
CA ILE A 76 -3.34 0.91 14.24
C ILE A 76 -3.50 0.01 15.47
N GLN A 77 -4.53 0.28 16.28
CA GLN A 77 -4.91 -0.54 17.43
C GLN A 77 -6.30 -1.12 17.19
N GLU A 78 -6.51 -2.36 17.59
CA GLU A 78 -7.79 -3.04 17.42
C GLU A 78 -8.90 -2.29 18.17
N GLY A 79 -9.97 -1.94 17.46
CA GLY A 79 -11.13 -1.25 18.03
C GLY A 79 -10.96 0.25 18.23
N GLU A 80 -9.82 0.84 17.83
CA GLU A 80 -9.62 2.28 17.86
C GLU A 80 -9.76 2.91 16.47
N ASP A 81 -10.32 4.12 16.44
CA ASP A 81 -10.40 4.90 15.21
C ASP A 81 -9.02 5.46 14.84
N ILE A 82 -8.66 5.39 13.57
CA ILE A 82 -7.45 6.00 13.04
C ILE A 82 -7.79 7.46 12.72
N VAL A 83 -7.33 8.38 13.57
CA VAL A 83 -7.66 9.81 13.43
C VAL A 83 -6.38 10.63 13.23
N PHE A 84 -6.31 11.35 12.13
CA PHE A 84 -5.29 12.37 11.85
C PHE A 84 -5.92 13.75 11.89
N ALA A 85 -5.39 14.67 12.72
CA ALA A 85 -6.03 15.95 12.99
C ALA A 85 -5.06 17.15 12.93
N PRO A 86 -4.48 17.46 11.74
CA PRO A 86 -3.54 18.54 11.58
C PRO A 86 -4.18 19.92 11.78
N ARG A 87 -3.36 20.91 12.14
CA ARG A 87 -3.75 22.33 12.14
C ARG A 87 -3.30 22.96 10.82
N LEU A 88 -4.26 23.36 10.01
CA LEU A 88 -4.05 23.91 8.68
C LEU A 88 -4.43 25.40 8.62
N ILE A 89 -3.81 26.15 7.72
CA ILE A 89 -4.08 27.58 7.54
C ILE A 89 -5.39 27.74 6.77
N LYS A 90 -6.29 28.54 7.32
CA LYS A 90 -7.57 28.85 6.71
C LYS A 90 -7.40 29.63 5.41
N GLY A 91 -8.15 29.30 4.40
CA GLY A 91 -8.13 29.93 3.06
C GLY A 91 -7.11 29.30 2.12
N ARG A 92 -6.42 28.22 2.52
CA ARG A 92 -5.49 27.47 1.66
C ARG A 92 -6.07 26.11 1.29
N THR A 93 -5.52 25.52 0.24
CA THR A 93 -5.83 24.15 -0.22
C THR A 93 -4.64 23.25 0.02
N TYR A 94 -4.90 22.05 0.50
CA TYR A 94 -3.88 21.03 0.80
C TYR A 94 -4.30 19.69 0.24
N ASP A 95 -3.30 18.87 -0.13
CA ASP A 95 -3.51 17.44 -0.33
C ASP A 95 -3.10 16.70 0.95
N VAL A 96 -3.99 15.88 1.49
CA VAL A 96 -3.72 15.04 2.66
C VAL A 96 -3.64 13.60 2.20
N VAL A 97 -2.47 13.00 2.39
CA VAL A 97 -2.11 11.70 1.84
C VAL A 97 -1.94 10.69 2.97
N PHE A 98 -2.51 9.50 2.78
CA PHE A 98 -2.46 8.40 3.72
C PHE A 98 -1.82 7.18 3.08
N TRP A 99 -0.95 6.49 3.83
CA TRP A 99 -0.37 5.21 3.43
C TRP A 99 -0.39 4.24 4.60
N ALA A 100 -1.24 3.22 4.52
CA ALA A 100 -1.30 2.14 5.51
C ALA A 100 -0.44 0.97 5.08
N MET A 101 0.37 0.44 5.99
CA MET A 101 1.30 -0.68 5.72
C MET A 101 1.57 -1.49 6.98
N LYS A 102 2.21 -2.66 6.80
CA LYS A 102 2.77 -3.44 7.90
C LYS A 102 4.22 -3.03 8.14
N ASP A 103 4.54 -2.72 9.39
CA ASP A 103 5.88 -2.37 9.86
C ASP A 103 6.61 -1.37 8.92
N ASP A 104 7.85 -1.65 8.54
CA ASP A 104 8.64 -0.86 7.61
C ASP A 104 8.83 -1.57 6.26
N ASN A 105 7.79 -2.26 5.78
CA ASN A 105 7.85 -3.01 4.52
C ASN A 105 7.85 -2.12 3.27
N TYR A 106 7.60 -0.83 3.44
CA TYR A 106 7.73 0.18 2.40
C TYR A 106 8.63 1.32 2.86
N ASN A 107 9.48 1.81 1.94
CA ASN A 107 10.14 3.09 2.11
C ASN A 107 9.15 4.19 1.72
N VAL A 108 8.78 5.00 2.72
CA VAL A 108 7.80 6.09 2.62
C VAL A 108 8.42 7.44 3.00
N ASP A 109 9.73 7.56 2.99
CA ASP A 109 10.44 8.82 3.30
C ASP A 109 9.97 9.95 2.37
N ASP A 110 9.69 9.61 1.12
CA ASP A 110 9.02 10.47 0.15
C ASP A 110 7.73 9.78 -0.33
N MET A 111 6.58 10.36 0.02
CA MET A 111 5.26 9.84 -0.39
C MET A 111 5.01 9.92 -1.91
N LYS A 112 5.85 10.62 -2.67
CA LYS A 112 5.82 10.67 -4.13
C LYS A 112 6.63 9.54 -4.79
N THR A 113 7.44 8.81 -4.01
CA THR A 113 8.33 7.74 -4.51
C THR A 113 8.38 6.53 -3.58
N ILE A 114 7.20 5.98 -3.26
CA ILE A 114 7.08 4.83 -2.37
C ILE A 114 7.57 3.57 -3.08
N THR A 115 8.48 2.84 -2.42
CA THR A 115 9.04 1.58 -2.91
C THR A 115 8.97 0.51 -1.84
N ARG A 116 9.01 -0.77 -2.22
CA ARG A 116 9.15 -1.87 -1.27
C ARG A 116 10.50 -1.79 -0.56
N ALA A 117 10.49 -1.97 0.74
CA ALA A 117 11.71 -2.12 1.53
C ALA A 117 12.25 -3.56 1.43
N SER A 118 13.57 -3.71 1.50
CA SER A 118 14.20 -5.02 1.56
C SER A 118 14.19 -5.53 3.01
N VAL A 119 13.13 -6.26 3.38
CA VAL A 119 12.94 -6.83 4.73
C VAL A 119 13.10 -8.35 4.65
N ALA A 120 14.16 -8.88 5.23
CA ALA A 120 14.54 -10.29 5.10
C ALA A 120 13.51 -11.29 5.66
N THR A 121 12.65 -10.85 6.57
CA THR A 121 11.63 -11.68 7.22
C THR A 121 10.23 -11.45 6.67
N ALA A 122 10.04 -10.49 5.76
CA ALA A 122 8.73 -10.21 5.19
C ALA A 122 8.35 -11.29 4.17
N THR A 123 7.10 -11.72 4.24
CA THR A 123 6.46 -12.55 3.23
C THR A 123 5.67 -11.67 2.27
N GLU A 124 5.26 -12.18 1.10
CA GLU A 124 4.48 -11.38 0.14
C GLU A 124 3.17 -10.84 0.75
N SER A 125 2.53 -11.57 1.67
CA SER A 125 1.34 -11.08 2.37
C SER A 125 1.59 -9.85 3.23
N ASP A 126 2.84 -9.60 3.62
CA ASP A 126 3.24 -8.45 4.43
C ASP A 126 3.37 -7.16 3.59
N PHE A 127 3.33 -7.27 2.27
CA PHE A 127 3.34 -6.14 1.34
C PHE A 127 1.93 -5.67 0.92
N ASP A 128 0.91 -6.04 1.67
CA ASP A 128 -0.40 -5.41 1.50
C ASP A 128 -0.33 -3.94 1.97
N ALA A 129 -0.94 -3.04 1.20
CA ALA A 129 -0.93 -1.62 1.50
C ALA A 129 -2.22 -0.93 1.05
N PHE A 130 -2.55 0.19 1.70
CA PHE A 130 -3.73 0.98 1.36
C PHE A 130 -3.38 2.46 1.37
N THR A 131 -3.98 3.21 0.47
CA THR A 131 -3.70 4.64 0.28
C THR A 131 -4.94 5.39 -0.14
N GLU A 132 -4.96 6.68 0.13
CA GLU A 132 -5.86 7.67 -0.46
C GLU A 132 -5.20 9.05 -0.36
N SER A 133 -5.47 9.91 -1.33
CA SER A 133 -5.11 11.32 -1.32
C SER A 133 -6.38 12.16 -1.41
N VAL A 134 -6.54 13.12 -0.51
CA VAL A 134 -7.74 13.96 -0.43
C VAL A 134 -7.34 15.42 -0.52
N GLU A 135 -7.85 16.13 -1.53
CA GLU A 135 -7.73 17.59 -1.62
C GLU A 135 -8.69 18.26 -0.64
N VAL A 136 -8.19 19.21 0.12
CA VAL A 136 -8.94 19.90 1.18
C VAL A 136 -8.78 21.41 1.06
N GLU A 137 -9.86 22.12 0.70
CA GLU A 137 -9.97 23.57 0.88
C GLU A 137 -10.35 23.88 2.34
N VAL A 138 -9.49 24.62 3.04
CA VAL A 138 -9.66 24.90 4.47
C VAL A 138 -10.47 26.17 4.68
N THR A 139 -11.77 26.06 4.79
CA THR A 139 -12.67 27.18 5.09
C THR A 139 -12.97 27.37 6.58
N GLY A 140 -12.73 26.34 7.37
CA GLY A 140 -12.94 26.27 8.83
C GLY A 140 -12.65 24.88 9.36
N SER A 141 -12.87 24.68 10.67
CA SER A 141 -12.73 23.34 11.25
C SER A 141 -13.77 22.39 10.65
N LYS A 142 -13.32 21.20 10.24
CA LYS A 142 -14.19 20.15 9.70
C LYS A 142 -13.65 18.76 10.07
N SER A 143 -14.52 17.76 9.89
CA SER A 143 -14.16 16.35 9.99
C SER A 143 -14.57 15.65 8.70
N GLU A 144 -13.69 14.78 8.18
CA GLU A 144 -13.93 13.96 7.00
C GLU A 144 -13.62 12.50 7.29
N THR A 145 -14.35 11.59 6.63
CA THR A 145 -14.04 10.17 6.62
C THR A 145 -13.34 9.82 5.31
N VAL A 146 -12.19 9.17 5.39
CA VAL A 146 -11.37 8.78 4.24
C VAL A 146 -11.28 7.27 4.18
N THR A 147 -11.82 6.67 3.13
CA THR A 147 -11.71 5.22 2.90
C THR A 147 -10.47 4.94 2.07
N LEU A 148 -9.51 4.23 2.65
CA LEU A 148 -8.28 3.84 1.96
C LEU A 148 -8.55 2.70 0.99
N LYS A 149 -7.84 2.71 -0.15
CA LYS A 149 -7.93 1.70 -1.22
C LYS A 149 -6.57 1.05 -1.45
N ARG A 150 -6.57 -0.19 -1.91
CA ARG A 150 -5.32 -0.89 -2.25
C ARG A 150 -4.77 -0.38 -3.58
N PRO A 151 -3.53 0.16 -3.62
CA PRO A 151 -2.88 0.61 -4.85
C PRO A 151 -2.25 -0.55 -5.64
N LEU A 152 -2.41 -1.76 -5.18
CA LEU A 152 -1.81 -2.97 -5.69
C LEU A 152 -2.87 -3.90 -6.28
N ALA A 153 -2.50 -4.64 -7.32
CA ALA A 153 -3.21 -5.85 -7.74
C ALA A 153 -2.64 -7.06 -6.99
N GLN A 154 -3.47 -8.03 -6.65
CA GLN A 154 -3.01 -9.32 -6.16
C GLN A 154 -3.02 -10.33 -7.30
N LEU A 155 -1.86 -10.92 -7.59
CA LEU A 155 -1.70 -12.01 -8.53
C LEU A 155 -1.53 -13.32 -7.75
N ASN A 156 -2.41 -14.29 -8.02
CA ASN A 156 -2.32 -15.64 -7.48
C ASN A 156 -2.11 -16.64 -8.62
N LEU A 157 -1.25 -17.62 -8.38
CA LEU A 157 -1.14 -18.80 -9.25
C LEU A 157 -1.55 -20.03 -8.45
N GLY A 158 -2.44 -20.83 -9.05
CA GLY A 158 -2.97 -22.05 -8.44
C GLY A 158 -2.96 -23.22 -9.40
N VAL A 159 -2.78 -24.43 -8.87
CA VAL A 159 -2.76 -25.64 -9.67
C VAL A 159 -3.90 -26.58 -9.28
N THR A 160 -4.40 -27.34 -10.25
CA THR A 160 -5.39 -28.37 -9.97
C THR A 160 -4.83 -29.40 -9.00
N LEU A 161 -5.70 -30.04 -8.23
CA LEU A 161 -5.29 -31.09 -7.31
C LEU A 161 -4.62 -32.26 -8.03
N ASP A 162 -5.06 -32.56 -9.23
CA ASP A 162 -4.45 -33.61 -10.06
C ASP A 162 -3.03 -33.27 -10.46
N ASP A 163 -2.78 -32.04 -10.92
CA ASP A 163 -1.44 -31.56 -11.30
C ASP A 163 -0.50 -31.49 -10.07
N TRP A 164 -1.03 -31.03 -8.92
CA TRP A 164 -0.30 -31.02 -7.66
C TRP A 164 0.12 -32.43 -7.22
N ASN A 165 -0.79 -33.39 -7.29
CA ASN A 165 -0.53 -34.78 -6.91
C ASN A 165 0.39 -35.49 -7.91
N ALA A 166 0.29 -35.16 -9.21
CA ALA A 166 1.15 -35.71 -10.25
C ALA A 166 2.63 -35.40 -10.02
N VAL A 167 2.94 -34.15 -9.60
CA VAL A 167 4.33 -33.76 -9.28
C VAL A 167 4.86 -34.51 -8.06
N ALA A 168 4.01 -34.69 -7.04
CA ALA A 168 4.40 -35.33 -5.78
C ALA A 168 4.48 -36.88 -5.89
N SER A 169 4.02 -37.48 -6.98
CA SER A 169 4.07 -38.93 -7.15
C SER A 169 5.48 -39.41 -7.51
N GLU A 170 5.92 -40.52 -6.91
CA GLU A 170 7.22 -41.16 -7.21
C GLU A 170 7.32 -41.61 -8.68
N GLU A 171 6.18 -41.90 -9.32
CA GLU A 171 6.10 -42.33 -10.72
C GLU A 171 6.41 -41.19 -11.69
N THR A 172 6.23 -39.91 -11.27
CA THR A 172 6.39 -38.74 -12.13
C THR A 172 7.70 -38.03 -11.82
N PHE A 173 7.80 -37.40 -10.66
CA PHE A 173 8.91 -36.57 -10.25
C PHE A 173 9.39 -36.83 -8.82
N GLY A 174 8.51 -37.30 -7.94
CA GLY A 174 8.78 -37.48 -6.50
C GLY A 174 9.15 -36.18 -5.77
N MET A 175 8.90 -35.04 -6.41
CA MET A 175 9.35 -33.72 -5.94
C MET A 175 8.16 -32.86 -5.58
N LYS A 176 8.15 -32.37 -4.36
CA LYS A 176 7.14 -31.39 -3.91
C LYS A 176 7.61 -29.97 -4.22
N PRO A 177 6.81 -29.12 -4.86
CA PRO A 177 7.18 -27.73 -5.09
C PRO A 177 7.28 -26.97 -3.77
N THR A 178 8.35 -26.21 -3.59
CA THR A 178 8.62 -25.42 -2.37
C THR A 178 8.95 -23.97 -2.66
N LYS A 179 9.50 -23.69 -3.85
CA LYS A 179 9.86 -22.32 -4.24
C LYS A 179 9.45 -22.02 -5.67
N MET A 180 9.06 -20.77 -5.88
CA MET A 180 8.71 -20.25 -7.20
C MET A 180 9.40 -18.90 -7.41
N ILE A 181 9.98 -18.72 -8.60
CA ILE A 181 10.46 -17.42 -9.06
C ILE A 181 9.52 -16.96 -10.17
N ILE A 182 8.99 -15.75 -10.01
CA ILE A 182 8.19 -15.07 -11.03
C ILE A 182 8.97 -13.85 -11.48
N THR A 183 9.09 -13.67 -12.79
CA THR A 183 9.69 -12.50 -13.42
C THR A 183 8.64 -11.82 -14.29
N LEU A 184 8.54 -10.51 -14.19
CA LEU A 184 7.69 -9.68 -15.04
C LEU A 184 8.42 -8.37 -15.37
N THR A 185 7.93 -7.64 -16.37
CA THR A 185 8.34 -6.26 -16.63
C THR A 185 7.27 -5.33 -16.08
N GLY A 186 7.66 -4.34 -15.31
CA GLY A 186 6.74 -3.38 -14.70
C GLY A 186 7.47 -2.31 -13.88
N LYS A 187 6.70 -1.49 -13.22
CA LYS A 187 7.17 -0.42 -12.34
C LYS A 187 7.09 -0.89 -10.88
N ASP A 188 7.98 -0.38 -10.04
CA ASP A 188 8.02 -0.73 -8.62
C ASP A 188 7.92 0.47 -7.68
N THR A 189 7.56 1.62 -8.22
CA THR A 189 7.45 2.88 -7.48
C THR A 189 6.02 3.42 -7.58
N PHE A 190 5.50 3.90 -6.46
CA PHE A 190 4.16 4.47 -6.37
C PHE A 190 4.21 5.90 -5.81
N ASN A 191 3.45 6.81 -6.41
CA ASN A 191 3.26 8.18 -5.95
C ASN A 191 1.90 8.28 -5.26
N ALA A 192 1.89 8.33 -3.93
CA ALA A 192 0.66 8.37 -3.15
C ALA A 192 -0.07 9.72 -3.25
N LEU A 193 0.63 10.80 -3.59
CA LEU A 193 -0.01 12.11 -3.82
C LEU A 193 -0.90 12.10 -5.07
N THR A 194 -0.44 11.45 -6.14
CA THR A 194 -1.18 11.40 -7.42
C THR A 194 -1.98 10.12 -7.60
N GLY A 195 -1.79 9.11 -6.74
CA GLY A 195 -2.43 7.80 -6.85
C GLY A 195 -1.93 6.97 -8.05
N ALA A 196 -0.74 7.24 -8.55
CA ALA A 196 -0.22 6.63 -9.77
C ALA A 196 1.08 5.85 -9.54
N THR A 197 1.24 4.75 -10.28
CA THR A 197 2.52 4.05 -10.41
C THR A 197 3.47 4.90 -11.26
N THR A 198 4.72 5.00 -10.86
CA THR A 198 5.72 5.89 -11.47
C THR A 198 7.04 5.15 -11.71
N GLY A 199 7.97 5.83 -12.37
CA GLY A 199 9.26 5.26 -12.74
C GLY A 199 9.27 4.66 -14.14
N GLU A 200 10.38 4.02 -14.49
CA GLU A 200 10.54 3.31 -15.75
C GLU A 200 10.25 1.82 -15.59
N ASP A 201 9.82 1.18 -16.66
CA ASP A 201 9.64 -0.26 -16.71
C ASP A 201 10.98 -0.97 -16.50
N LYS A 202 10.98 -1.95 -15.62
CA LYS A 202 12.14 -2.77 -15.33
C LYS A 202 11.74 -4.21 -15.04
N GLU A 203 12.73 -5.08 -15.02
CA GLU A 203 12.52 -6.44 -14.56
C GLU A 203 12.26 -6.45 -13.06
N VAL A 204 11.11 -7.00 -12.67
CA VAL A 204 10.70 -7.23 -11.28
C VAL A 204 10.67 -8.73 -11.03
N ILE A 205 11.39 -9.17 -9.99
CA ILE A 205 11.54 -10.58 -9.64
C ILE A 205 10.95 -10.84 -8.26
N TYR A 206 10.02 -11.79 -8.20
CA TYR A 206 9.47 -12.32 -6.96
C TYR A 206 10.05 -13.70 -6.68
N THR A 207 10.60 -13.90 -5.48
CA THR A 207 11.04 -15.19 -4.99
C THR A 207 10.11 -15.63 -3.87
N LEU A 208 9.28 -16.61 -4.13
CA LEU A 208 8.12 -16.98 -3.32
C LEU A 208 8.27 -18.38 -2.74
N ASP A 209 7.80 -18.56 -1.50
CA ASP A 209 7.59 -19.90 -0.95
C ASP A 209 6.24 -20.44 -1.42
N VAL A 210 6.23 -21.69 -1.87
CA VAL A 210 5.02 -22.38 -2.30
C VAL A 210 4.27 -22.86 -1.06
N SER A 211 3.10 -22.28 -0.78
CA SER A 211 2.32 -22.64 0.40
C SER A 211 1.63 -24.00 0.26
N GLY A 212 1.15 -24.34 -0.94
CA GLY A 212 0.34 -25.53 -1.18
C GLY A 212 -1.00 -25.51 -0.42
N GLU A 213 -1.40 -24.34 0.10
CA GLU A 213 -2.71 -24.15 0.71
C GLU A 213 -3.80 -24.09 -0.34
N ASP A 214 -5.06 -24.18 0.11
CA ASP A 214 -6.19 -24.10 -0.80
C ASP A 214 -6.38 -22.66 -1.27
N LEU A 215 -6.47 -22.49 -2.60
CA LEU A 215 -6.87 -21.28 -3.30
C LEU A 215 -8.25 -21.52 -3.92
N VAL A 216 -9.23 -20.73 -3.51
CA VAL A 216 -10.55 -20.75 -4.14
C VAL A 216 -10.57 -19.70 -5.25
N ALA A 217 -10.90 -20.12 -6.47
CA ALA A 217 -11.08 -19.26 -7.63
C ALA A 217 -12.35 -19.68 -8.37
N GLY A 218 -13.32 -18.78 -8.44
CA GLY A 218 -14.68 -19.16 -8.82
C GLY A 218 -15.28 -20.19 -7.86
N ASP A 219 -15.88 -21.22 -8.40
CA ASP A 219 -16.50 -22.32 -7.63
C ASP A 219 -15.54 -23.49 -7.34
N GLU A 220 -14.28 -23.38 -7.75
CA GLU A 220 -13.30 -24.47 -7.67
C GLU A 220 -12.19 -24.18 -6.67
N THR A 221 -11.56 -25.25 -6.18
CA THR A 221 -10.45 -25.19 -5.24
C THR A 221 -9.18 -25.72 -5.90
N TYR A 222 -8.11 -24.94 -5.82
CA TYR A 222 -6.79 -25.23 -6.35
C TYR A 222 -5.76 -25.26 -5.22
N LYS A 223 -4.53 -25.69 -5.51
CA LYS A 223 -3.39 -25.55 -4.60
C LYS A 223 -2.60 -24.30 -4.97
N SER A 224 -2.45 -23.38 -4.03
CA SER A 224 -1.69 -22.14 -4.20
C SER A 224 -0.21 -22.45 -4.38
N ILE A 225 0.37 -21.96 -5.47
CA ILE A 225 1.81 -22.04 -5.77
C ILE A 225 2.49 -20.68 -5.73
N ALA A 226 1.74 -19.58 -5.86
CA ALA A 226 2.25 -18.23 -5.69
C ALA A 226 1.14 -17.26 -5.29
N MET A 227 1.53 -16.22 -4.57
CA MET A 227 0.76 -15.00 -4.36
C MET A 227 1.74 -13.84 -4.27
N CYS A 228 1.53 -12.80 -5.07
CA CYS A 228 2.31 -11.57 -4.99
C CYS A 228 1.44 -10.34 -5.25
N TYR A 229 1.93 -9.19 -4.75
CA TYR A 229 1.33 -7.90 -5.02
C TYR A 229 2.12 -7.17 -6.10
N VAL A 230 1.43 -6.62 -7.09
CA VAL A 230 2.02 -5.91 -8.23
C VAL A 230 1.41 -4.52 -8.32
N TYR A 231 2.20 -3.51 -8.71
CA TYR A 231 1.69 -2.19 -9.08
C TYR A 231 1.30 -2.19 -10.56
N PRO A 232 0.01 -2.17 -10.92
CA PRO A 232 -0.39 -2.00 -12.30
C PRO A 232 -0.04 -0.61 -12.82
N ASP A 233 0.40 -0.49 -14.07
CA ASP A 233 0.60 0.83 -14.69
C ASP A 233 -0.75 1.53 -14.90
N ALA A 234 -0.81 2.82 -14.64
CA ALA A 234 -2.04 3.62 -14.68
C ALA A 234 -3.24 3.01 -13.91
N GLY A 235 -2.95 2.14 -12.91
CA GLY A 235 -3.97 1.46 -12.10
C GLY A 235 -4.61 0.24 -12.74
N GLN A 236 -4.37 -0.03 -14.03
CA GLN A 236 -4.84 -1.20 -14.76
C GLN A 236 -3.94 -1.50 -15.96
N GLU A 237 -3.51 -2.76 -16.10
CA GLU A 237 -2.73 -3.21 -17.24
C GLU A 237 -2.88 -4.72 -17.48
N ASN A 238 -2.43 -5.19 -18.67
CA ASN A 238 -2.19 -6.61 -18.93
C ASN A 238 -0.69 -6.87 -18.94
N ILE A 239 -0.25 -7.86 -18.16
CA ILE A 239 1.15 -8.23 -18.06
C ILE A 239 1.41 -9.65 -18.58
N ASP A 240 2.66 -9.87 -18.96
CA ASP A 240 3.20 -11.21 -19.16
C ASP A 240 4.09 -11.55 -17.97
N ILE A 241 4.01 -12.80 -17.51
CA ILE A 241 4.94 -13.31 -16.50
C ILE A 241 5.73 -14.49 -17.05
N THR A 242 6.94 -14.69 -16.55
CA THR A 242 7.69 -15.92 -16.71
C THR A 242 7.98 -16.51 -15.35
N TYR A 243 7.76 -17.82 -15.16
CA TYR A 243 8.01 -18.46 -13.88
C TYR A 243 8.87 -19.72 -14.00
N THR A 244 9.55 -20.01 -12.88
CA THR A 244 10.31 -21.24 -12.64
C THR A 244 9.97 -21.76 -11.25
N ILE A 245 9.74 -23.07 -11.13
CA ILE A 245 9.39 -23.75 -9.88
C ILE A 245 10.46 -24.75 -9.50
N TYR A 246 10.77 -24.81 -8.22
CA TYR A 246 11.82 -25.65 -7.62
C TYR A 246 11.24 -26.50 -6.49
N ASP A 247 11.90 -27.64 -6.24
CA ASP A 247 11.73 -28.44 -5.03
C ASP A 247 12.57 -27.91 -3.85
N GLN A 248 12.56 -28.62 -2.74
CA GLN A 248 13.33 -28.28 -1.54
C GLN A 248 14.86 -28.30 -1.74
N ASP A 249 15.36 -29.06 -2.70
CA ASP A 249 16.77 -29.19 -3.03
C ASP A 249 17.19 -28.25 -4.19
N TYR A 250 16.33 -27.30 -4.53
CA TYR A 250 16.51 -26.37 -5.68
C TYR A 250 16.62 -27.08 -7.03
N LYS A 251 16.07 -28.29 -7.17
CA LYS A 251 15.92 -28.91 -8.48
C LYS A 251 14.72 -28.30 -9.18
N VAL A 252 14.86 -28.06 -10.46
CA VAL A 252 13.81 -27.50 -11.30
C VAL A 252 12.73 -28.55 -11.53
N ILE A 253 11.51 -28.21 -11.14
CA ILE A 253 10.29 -28.94 -11.48
C ILE A 253 9.79 -28.46 -12.84
N ARG A 254 9.74 -27.15 -13.02
CA ARG A 254 9.32 -26.50 -14.26
C ARG A 254 10.09 -25.21 -14.44
N GLU A 255 10.51 -24.87 -15.65
CA GLU A 255 11.29 -23.67 -15.90
C GLU A 255 10.78 -22.85 -17.09
N ASN A 256 10.97 -21.55 -17.01
CA ASN A 256 10.78 -20.61 -18.12
C ASN A 256 9.39 -20.68 -18.76
N VAL A 257 8.35 -20.90 -17.96
CA VAL A 257 6.98 -20.91 -18.45
C VAL A 257 6.46 -19.48 -18.53
N THR A 258 5.99 -19.08 -19.71
CA THR A 258 5.39 -17.76 -19.92
C THR A 258 3.87 -17.88 -19.91
N ILE A 259 3.21 -17.02 -19.14
CA ILE A 259 1.76 -16.81 -19.18
C ILE A 259 1.55 -15.37 -19.65
N GLN A 260 0.73 -15.18 -20.66
CA GLN A 260 0.56 -13.89 -21.31
C GLN A 260 -0.81 -13.27 -21.03
N ASN A 261 -0.88 -11.94 -21.16
CA ASN A 261 -2.09 -11.16 -21.07
C ASN A 261 -2.86 -11.33 -19.75
N ILE A 262 -2.15 -11.35 -18.64
CA ILE A 262 -2.76 -11.42 -17.31
C ILE A 262 -3.29 -10.02 -16.95
N PRO A 263 -4.62 -9.83 -16.77
CA PRO A 263 -5.16 -8.55 -16.39
C PRO A 263 -4.85 -8.26 -14.92
N LEU A 264 -4.34 -7.08 -14.65
CA LEU A 264 -4.11 -6.55 -13.31
C LEU A 264 -4.82 -5.20 -13.17
N GLU A 265 -5.43 -4.97 -12.01
CA GLU A 265 -6.04 -3.69 -11.66
C GLU A 265 -5.88 -3.44 -10.16
N ASN A 266 -5.69 -2.18 -9.79
CA ASN A 266 -5.62 -1.76 -8.40
C ASN A 266 -6.84 -2.24 -7.61
N ASN A 267 -6.58 -2.82 -6.43
CA ASN A 267 -7.60 -3.37 -5.54
C ASN A 267 -8.36 -4.59 -6.08
N TYR A 268 -7.85 -5.25 -7.13
CA TYR A 268 -8.44 -6.46 -7.70
C TYR A 268 -7.51 -7.67 -7.49
N ARG A 269 -8.12 -8.86 -7.53
CA ARG A 269 -7.42 -10.13 -7.47
C ARG A 269 -7.52 -10.82 -8.82
N THR A 270 -6.37 -11.21 -9.38
CA THR A 270 -6.29 -12.06 -10.56
C THR A 270 -5.79 -13.44 -10.14
N ASN A 271 -6.55 -14.47 -10.46
CA ASN A 271 -6.16 -15.86 -10.25
C ASN A 271 -5.85 -16.50 -11.59
N VAL A 272 -4.66 -17.05 -11.75
CA VAL A 272 -4.25 -17.89 -12.88
C VAL A 272 -4.21 -19.31 -12.37
N VAL A 273 -5.15 -20.14 -12.80
CA VAL A 273 -5.36 -21.48 -12.23
C VAL A 273 -5.44 -22.56 -13.30
N GLY A 274 -4.85 -23.73 -13.04
CA GLY A 274 -4.86 -24.82 -14.01
C GLY A 274 -3.79 -25.87 -13.83
N GLY A 275 -3.36 -26.47 -14.95
CA GLY A 275 -2.20 -27.37 -15.02
C GLY A 275 -0.92 -26.60 -15.29
N LEU A 276 -0.21 -26.17 -14.24
CA LEU A 276 0.97 -25.32 -14.35
C LEU A 276 2.29 -26.03 -14.01
N LEU A 277 2.22 -27.25 -13.47
CA LEU A 277 3.40 -28.00 -13.01
C LEU A 277 3.85 -29.09 -13.97
N THR A 278 2.90 -29.83 -14.55
CA THR A 278 3.19 -31.01 -15.39
C THR A 278 2.54 -30.90 -16.76
N GLY A 279 2.98 -31.72 -17.70
CA GLY A 279 2.35 -31.84 -19.02
C GLY A 279 2.34 -30.55 -19.84
N THR A 280 1.29 -30.39 -20.65
CA THR A 280 1.02 -29.16 -21.41
C THR A 280 0.40 -28.13 -20.48
N ILE A 281 0.93 -26.91 -20.52
CA ILE A 281 0.38 -25.82 -19.71
C ILE A 281 -1.03 -25.47 -20.19
N THR A 282 -1.98 -25.54 -19.26
CA THR A 282 -3.38 -25.15 -19.48
C THR A 282 -3.83 -24.33 -18.28
N TYR A 283 -4.46 -23.20 -18.52
CA TYR A 283 -4.90 -22.32 -17.43
C TYR A 283 -6.16 -21.55 -17.80
N THR A 284 -6.86 -21.12 -16.78
CA THR A 284 -7.94 -20.14 -16.84
C THR A 284 -7.55 -18.95 -15.99
N ILE A 285 -7.90 -17.74 -16.43
CA ILE A 285 -7.71 -16.52 -15.67
C ILE A 285 -9.07 -16.08 -15.15
N THR A 286 -9.19 -15.92 -13.83
CA THR A 286 -10.35 -15.30 -13.19
C THR A 286 -9.95 -13.97 -12.60
N PHE A 287 -10.80 -12.96 -12.81
CA PHE A 287 -10.57 -11.59 -12.37
C PHE A 287 -11.68 -11.21 -11.38
N GLU A 288 -11.31 -11.07 -10.12
CA GLU A 288 -12.26 -10.78 -9.04
C GLU A 288 -12.23 -9.28 -8.72
N LYS A 289 -13.36 -8.63 -9.03
CA LYS A 289 -13.60 -7.24 -8.67
C LYS A 289 -13.73 -7.11 -7.17
N ASP A 290 -12.90 -6.25 -6.63
CA ASP A 290 -12.94 -5.88 -5.23
C ASP A 290 -12.60 -7.01 -4.25
N PHE A 291 -11.46 -6.94 -3.64
CA PHE A 291 -11.03 -7.87 -2.58
C PHE A 291 -12.09 -8.07 -1.47
N ASN A 292 -13.09 -7.19 -1.43
CA ASN A 292 -14.03 -7.03 -0.34
C ASN A 292 -15.45 -7.45 -0.69
N THR A 293 -15.74 -7.84 -1.94
CA THR A 293 -17.09 -8.28 -2.34
C THR A 293 -17.09 -9.73 -2.82
N THR A 294 -18.04 -10.49 -2.32
CA THR A 294 -18.29 -11.89 -2.68
C THR A 294 -19.02 -12.06 -4.02
N GLU A 295 -19.26 -11.00 -4.77
CA GLU A 295 -20.05 -11.04 -5.99
C GLU A 295 -19.26 -10.47 -7.18
N ASN A 296 -19.17 -11.27 -8.22
CA ASN A 296 -18.70 -11.04 -9.58
C ASN A 296 -17.29 -11.56 -9.91
N ASN A 297 -17.20 -12.87 -10.11
CA ASN A 297 -16.12 -13.47 -10.89
C ASN A 297 -16.41 -13.27 -12.39
N GLU A 298 -15.56 -12.54 -13.10
CA GLU A 298 -15.54 -12.56 -14.56
C GLU A 298 -14.52 -13.60 -15.02
N THR A 299 -14.93 -14.55 -15.84
CA THR A 299 -14.03 -15.51 -16.49
C THR A 299 -13.65 -14.95 -17.85
N ILE A 300 -12.36 -14.79 -18.09
CA ILE A 300 -11.80 -14.38 -19.38
C ILE A 300 -11.29 -15.66 -20.05
N GLU A 301 -11.92 -16.06 -21.15
CA GLU A 301 -11.53 -17.22 -22.00
C GLU A 301 -10.47 -16.82 -23.04
#